data_fb27f1a0cfd722d484b94cec13822238
#
_entry.id   fb27f1a0cfd722d484b94cec13822238
#
_cell.length_a   1.000
_cell.length_b   1.000
_cell.length_c   1.000
_cell.angle_alpha   90.00
_cell.angle_beta   90.00
_cell.angle_gamma   90.00
#
_symmetry.space_group_name_H-M   'P 1'
#
loop_
_entity.id
_entity.type
_entity.pdbx_description
1 polymer ?
#
loop_
_entity_poly.entity_id
_entity_poly.type
_entity_poly.pdbx_seq_one_letter_code
_entity_poly.pdbx_strand_id
1 'polypeptide(L)'
;MSFLPALAAGRALPRAAVAVLIGLALMCDADAQGRVQAERRLELTNLHGGDSVTVTFHDAHDISPPDRAALRHLLRDYRRNEEHEMDAGLFMQLTDLARDCGVPAKYEVISGYRAPSTNGMLRATGHHVAEHSQHMEGHAIDVRLKDCPLARLHELALAARRGGVGYYPRSNFVHVDTGRVRSWQDEGSAKP
;
A
#
# COMPACT_ATOMS: atom_id res chain seq x y z
N MET A 1 31.34 -47.57 88.86
CA MET A 1 30.39 -48.10 87.85
C MET A 1 29.81 -46.89 87.13
N SER A 2 30.12 -46.89 85.90
CA SER A 2 29.97 -45.83 84.96
C SER A 2 28.54 -45.55 84.55
N PHE A 3 28.19 -44.30 84.23
CA PHE A 3 27.30 -43.96 83.13
C PHE A 3 27.45 -42.51 82.73
N LEU A 4 27.86 -42.27 81.51
CA LEU A 4 27.79 -41.05 80.78
C LEU A 4 26.40 -40.84 80.27
N PRO A 5 25.99 -39.55 80.04
CA PRO A 5 24.99 -39.30 79.03
C PRO A 5 25.51 -38.41 77.86
N ALA A 6 24.85 -38.59 76.74
CA ALA A 6 25.14 -38.15 75.42
C ALA A 6 24.84 -36.65 75.15
N LEU A 7 25.68 -36.04 74.29
CA LEU A 7 25.49 -34.77 73.70
C LEU A 7 24.34 -34.77 72.68
N ALA A 8 23.45 -33.79 72.70
CA ALA A 8 22.46 -33.47 71.67
C ALA A 8 23.04 -32.54 70.61
N ALA A 9 23.02 -33.01 69.39
CA ALA A 9 23.49 -32.30 68.26
C ALA A 9 22.42 -31.23 67.78
N GLY A 10 22.85 -30.03 67.74
CA GLY A 10 22.05 -28.92 67.14
C GLY A 10 21.95 -29.00 65.59
N ARG A 11 20.77 -29.08 65.12
CA ARG A 11 20.49 -28.98 63.66
C ARG A 11 20.56 -27.56 63.19
N ALA A 12 21.48 -27.22 62.28
CA ALA A 12 21.55 -26.02 61.54
C ALA A 12 20.53 -26.08 60.37
N LEU A 13 19.66 -25.10 60.24
CA LEU A 13 18.79 -24.93 59.11
C LEU A 13 19.55 -24.32 57.93
N PRO A 14 19.31 -24.74 56.69
CA PRO A 14 20.00 -24.21 55.52
C PRO A 14 19.40 -22.85 55.13
N ARG A 15 20.28 -21.86 54.96
CA ARG A 15 20.03 -20.58 54.33
C ARG A 15 19.99 -20.76 52.81
N ALA A 16 18.82 -21.07 52.24
CA ALA A 16 18.63 -21.05 50.79
C ALA A 16 17.15 -20.82 50.46
N ALA A 17 16.69 -19.58 50.51
CA ALA A 17 15.42 -19.17 49.90
C ALA A 17 15.21 -17.64 49.97
N VAL A 18 16.13 -16.82 49.44
CA VAL A 18 15.85 -15.39 49.12
C VAL A 18 16.68 -15.03 47.90
N ALA A 19 16.35 -15.58 46.72
CA ALA A 19 16.95 -15.11 45.48
C ALA A 19 16.10 -15.51 44.24
N VAL A 20 14.76 -15.42 44.33
CA VAL A 20 13.88 -15.64 43.15
C VAL A 20 12.71 -14.67 43.15
N LEU A 21 12.94 -13.37 43.29
CA LEU A 21 11.88 -12.37 43.10
C LEU A 21 12.37 -11.04 42.51
N ILE A 22 13.48 -11.00 41.78
CA ILE A 22 13.96 -9.80 41.05
C ILE A 22 14.12 -10.10 39.55
N GLY A 23 13.49 -11.12 39.04
CA GLY A 23 13.61 -11.53 37.63
C GLY A 23 12.37 -11.32 36.76
N LEU A 24 11.28 -10.69 37.24
CA LEU A 24 10.01 -10.62 36.49
C LEU A 24 9.49 -9.21 36.23
N ALA A 25 10.31 -8.19 36.33
CA ALA A 25 9.91 -6.79 36.11
C ALA A 25 10.66 -6.07 34.95
N LEU A 26 11.26 -6.83 34.03
CA LEU A 26 12.01 -6.27 32.87
C LEU A 26 11.58 -6.85 31.53
N MET A 27 10.33 -7.31 31.42
CA MET A 27 9.77 -7.79 30.15
C MET A 27 8.46 -7.09 29.79
N CYS A 28 8.40 -5.78 29.92
CA CYS A 28 7.26 -5.01 29.39
C CYS A 28 7.71 -3.58 29.11
N ASP A 29 8.60 -3.37 28.14
CA ASP A 29 8.80 -2.07 27.50
C ASP A 29 9.54 -2.20 26.16
N ALA A 30 9.28 -3.26 25.37
CA ALA A 30 9.90 -3.45 24.06
C ALA A 30 9.00 -3.01 22.90
N ASP A 31 7.82 -2.46 23.15
CA ASP A 31 6.86 -2.06 22.08
C ASP A 31 6.70 -0.55 21.88
N ALA A 32 7.53 0.27 22.50
CA ALA A 32 7.52 1.74 22.32
C ALA A 32 8.63 2.24 21.36
N GLN A 33 9.31 1.36 20.64
CA GLN A 33 10.14 1.77 19.51
C GLN A 33 9.23 1.93 18.32
N GLY A 34 8.75 3.17 18.08
CA GLY A 34 8.04 3.54 16.87
C GLY A 34 8.84 3.00 15.68
N ARG A 35 8.29 2.05 14.95
CA ARG A 35 8.83 1.59 13.68
C ARG A 35 8.94 2.82 12.81
N VAL A 36 10.14 3.32 12.60
CA VAL A 36 10.40 4.31 11.55
C VAL A 36 9.99 3.62 10.26
N GLN A 37 8.85 4.00 9.73
CA GLN A 37 8.41 3.46 8.45
C GLN A 37 9.44 3.85 7.41
N ALA A 38 9.84 2.89 6.56
CA ALA A 38 10.81 3.18 5.51
C ALA A 38 10.23 4.23 4.56
N GLU A 39 11.09 5.19 4.18
CA GLU A 39 10.73 6.21 3.20
C GLU A 39 10.33 5.55 1.88
N ARG A 40 9.21 6.00 1.33
CA ARG A 40 8.66 5.59 0.04
C ARG A 40 8.94 6.69 -0.98
N ARG A 41 9.45 6.31 -2.13
CA ARG A 41 9.63 7.20 -3.27
C ARG A 41 8.73 6.74 -4.40
N LEU A 42 7.89 7.61 -4.92
CA LEU A 42 6.96 7.35 -6.02
C LEU A 42 7.18 8.38 -7.13
N GLU A 43 7.43 7.90 -8.34
CA GLU A 43 7.54 8.70 -9.55
C GLU A 43 6.38 8.34 -10.51
N LEU A 44 5.57 9.33 -10.86
CA LEU A 44 4.44 9.19 -11.78
C LEU A 44 4.67 10.07 -13.01
N THR A 45 4.49 9.51 -14.21
CA THR A 45 4.54 10.23 -15.48
C THR A 45 3.18 10.10 -16.17
N ASN A 46 2.52 11.22 -16.43
CA ASN A 46 1.25 11.24 -17.17
C ASN A 46 1.51 11.13 -18.69
N LEU A 47 0.95 10.11 -19.33
CA LEU A 47 1.17 9.87 -20.77
C LEU A 47 0.44 10.84 -21.67
N HIS A 48 -0.57 11.59 -21.19
CA HIS A 48 -1.30 12.56 -21.99
C HIS A 48 -0.62 13.94 -22.04
N GLY A 49 0.05 14.34 -20.93
CA GLY A 49 0.74 15.64 -20.85
C GLY A 49 2.25 15.54 -20.92
N GLY A 50 2.80 14.36 -20.65
CA GLY A 50 4.24 14.16 -20.51
C GLY A 50 4.82 14.66 -19.18
N ASP A 51 4.00 15.25 -18.33
CA ASP A 51 4.40 15.76 -17.01
C ASP A 51 4.78 14.62 -16.07
N SER A 52 5.75 14.86 -15.20
CA SER A 52 6.19 13.92 -14.19
C SER A 52 6.25 14.56 -12.80
N VAL A 53 5.86 13.80 -11.79
CA VAL A 53 5.96 14.20 -10.38
C VAL A 53 6.65 13.10 -9.61
N THR A 54 7.57 13.48 -8.73
CA THR A 54 8.20 12.57 -7.76
C THR A 54 7.85 13.05 -6.36
N VAL A 55 7.32 12.15 -5.54
CA VAL A 55 6.99 12.41 -4.13
C VAL A 55 7.70 11.40 -3.24
N THR A 56 8.00 11.83 -2.00
CA THR A 56 8.50 10.97 -0.94
C THR A 56 7.61 11.09 0.29
N PHE A 57 7.30 9.96 0.93
CA PHE A 57 6.42 9.89 2.09
C PHE A 57 6.70 8.59 2.85
N HIS A 58 6.24 8.49 4.10
CA HIS A 58 6.33 7.26 4.90
C HIS A 58 4.98 6.54 4.94
N ASP A 59 3.90 7.30 5.10
CA ASP A 59 2.53 6.79 5.13
C ASP A 59 1.56 7.71 4.36
N ALA A 60 0.28 7.33 4.35
CA ALA A 60 -0.77 8.05 3.63
C ALA A 60 -1.04 9.48 4.16
N HIS A 61 -0.61 9.79 5.39
CA HIS A 61 -0.94 11.05 6.07
C HIS A 61 0.19 12.08 5.94
N ASP A 62 1.42 11.66 5.70
CA ASP A 62 2.59 12.54 5.68
C ASP A 62 2.95 13.10 4.28
N ILE A 63 2.15 12.79 3.24
CA ILE A 63 2.32 13.43 1.93
C ILE A 63 2.10 14.94 2.10
N SER A 64 3.13 15.72 1.78
CA SER A 64 3.11 17.18 1.99
C SER A 64 1.99 17.87 1.18
N PRO A 65 1.45 19.02 1.63
CA PRO A 65 0.46 19.77 0.87
C PRO A 65 0.91 20.13 -0.56
N PRO A 66 2.16 20.57 -0.81
CA PRO A 66 2.67 20.79 -2.17
C PRO A 66 2.66 19.51 -3.03
N ASP A 67 3.07 18.36 -2.47
CA ASP A 67 3.09 17.09 -3.18
C ASP A 67 1.67 16.61 -3.51
N ARG A 68 0.71 16.77 -2.58
CA ARG A 68 -0.71 16.50 -2.85
C ARG A 68 -1.23 17.35 -4.00
N ALA A 69 -0.91 18.63 -4.02
CA ALA A 69 -1.30 19.53 -5.11
C ALA A 69 -0.69 19.11 -6.46
N ALA A 70 0.60 18.74 -6.46
CA ALA A 70 1.28 18.25 -7.66
C ALA A 70 0.67 16.93 -8.17
N LEU A 71 0.39 15.98 -7.27
CA LEU A 71 -0.28 14.71 -7.60
C LEU A 71 -1.68 14.94 -8.16
N ARG A 72 -2.48 15.81 -7.52
CA ARG A 72 -3.82 16.16 -7.98
C ARG A 72 -3.80 16.77 -9.38
N HIS A 73 -2.85 17.68 -9.64
CA HIS A 73 -2.67 18.27 -10.96
C HIS A 73 -2.24 17.23 -12.01
N LEU A 74 -1.25 16.40 -11.69
CA LEU A 74 -0.77 15.34 -12.59
C LEU A 74 -1.88 14.36 -12.97
N LEU A 75 -2.72 13.97 -12.01
CA LEU A 75 -3.74 12.93 -12.13
C LEU A 75 -5.11 13.44 -12.53
N ARG A 76 -5.23 14.72 -12.89
CA ARG A 76 -6.48 15.35 -13.31
C ARG A 76 -7.10 14.70 -14.54
N ASP A 77 -8.40 14.91 -14.74
CA ASP A 77 -9.05 14.61 -16.01
C ASP A 77 -8.52 15.53 -17.11
N TYR A 78 -7.65 15.02 -17.98
CA TYR A 78 -7.01 15.81 -19.02
C TYR A 78 -8.00 16.35 -20.09
N ARG A 79 -9.15 15.68 -20.26
CA ARG A 79 -10.17 16.12 -21.24
C ARG A 79 -10.94 17.34 -20.76
N ARG A 80 -11.10 17.48 -19.45
CA ARG A 80 -11.81 18.56 -18.79
C ARG A 80 -10.90 19.54 -18.07
N ASN A 81 -9.63 19.17 -17.88
CA ASN A 81 -8.70 19.89 -17.03
C ASN A 81 -9.25 20.06 -15.59
N GLU A 82 -9.97 19.03 -15.11
CA GLU A 82 -10.58 19.03 -13.80
C GLU A 82 -9.71 18.21 -12.84
N GLU A 83 -9.40 18.81 -11.70
CA GLU A 83 -8.62 18.21 -10.62
C GLU A 83 -9.54 17.62 -9.55
N HIS A 84 -9.10 16.54 -8.92
CA HIS A 84 -9.76 15.93 -7.78
C HIS A 84 -8.72 15.36 -6.81
N GLU A 85 -9.05 15.33 -5.51
CA GLU A 85 -8.17 14.70 -4.53
C GLU A 85 -8.11 13.19 -4.77
N MET A 86 -6.91 12.63 -4.74
CA MET A 86 -6.71 11.20 -4.93
C MET A 86 -6.51 10.52 -3.58
N ASP A 87 -7.09 9.34 -3.43
CA ASP A 87 -6.90 8.52 -2.22
C ASP A 87 -5.43 8.17 -2.03
N ALA A 88 -4.85 8.58 -0.91
CA ALA A 88 -3.46 8.30 -0.59
C ALA A 88 -3.17 6.80 -0.44
N GLY A 89 -4.18 5.97 -0.19
CA GLY A 89 -4.10 4.51 -0.22
C GLY A 89 -3.63 3.98 -1.56
N LEU A 90 -3.93 4.67 -2.69
CA LEU A 90 -3.40 4.32 -4.02
C LEU A 90 -1.88 4.44 -4.06
N PHE A 91 -1.32 5.54 -3.54
CA PHE A 91 0.13 5.78 -3.58
C PHE A 91 0.89 4.78 -2.71
N MET A 92 0.31 4.41 -1.56
CA MET A 92 0.81 3.31 -0.73
C MET A 92 0.80 1.99 -1.50
N GLN A 93 -0.31 1.67 -2.17
CA GLN A 93 -0.45 0.45 -2.96
C GLN A 93 0.57 0.40 -4.09
N LEU A 94 0.76 1.49 -4.85
CA LEU A 94 1.73 1.54 -5.94
C LEU A 94 3.17 1.31 -5.45
N THR A 95 3.58 1.93 -4.35
CA THR A 95 4.93 1.71 -3.80
C THR A 95 5.14 0.29 -3.30
N ASP A 96 4.11 -0.35 -2.71
CA ASP A 96 4.18 -1.75 -2.29
C ASP A 96 4.28 -2.69 -3.50
N LEU A 97 3.49 -2.48 -4.56
CA LEU A 97 3.53 -3.28 -5.78
C LEU A 97 4.89 -3.21 -6.49
N ALA A 98 5.51 -2.02 -6.52
CA ALA A 98 6.85 -1.86 -7.08
C ALA A 98 7.90 -2.60 -6.26
N ARG A 99 7.86 -2.49 -4.93
CA ARG A 99 8.73 -3.25 -4.02
C ARG A 99 8.57 -4.76 -4.25
N ASP A 100 7.34 -5.25 -4.35
CA ASP A 100 7.04 -6.68 -4.51
C ASP A 100 7.40 -7.19 -5.93
N CYS A 101 7.48 -6.28 -6.93
CA CYS A 101 8.06 -6.58 -8.24
C CYS A 101 9.59 -6.48 -8.25
N GLY A 102 10.22 -5.92 -7.21
CA GLY A 102 11.67 -5.75 -7.09
C GLY A 102 12.24 -4.60 -7.93
N VAL A 103 11.43 -3.58 -8.23
CA VAL A 103 11.81 -2.44 -9.09
C VAL A 103 11.49 -1.10 -8.40
N PRO A 104 12.11 0.02 -8.81
CA PRO A 104 11.71 1.34 -8.35
C PRO A 104 10.25 1.66 -8.70
N ALA A 105 9.53 2.38 -7.82
CA ALA A 105 8.15 2.77 -8.05
C ALA A 105 8.06 3.93 -9.07
N LYS A 106 8.28 3.60 -10.34
CA LYS A 106 8.19 4.50 -11.49
C LYS A 106 7.06 4.05 -12.39
N TYR A 107 6.00 4.82 -12.45
CA TYR A 107 4.79 4.48 -13.17
C TYR A 107 4.51 5.43 -14.32
N GLU A 108 4.06 4.86 -15.43
CA GLU A 108 3.36 5.57 -16.49
C GLU A 108 1.86 5.53 -16.17
N VAL A 109 1.24 6.71 -16.12
CA VAL A 109 -0.19 6.88 -15.81
C VAL A 109 -0.98 7.05 -17.11
N ILE A 110 -1.92 6.15 -17.32
CA ILE A 110 -2.86 6.16 -18.44
C ILE A 110 -4.13 6.94 -18.05
N SER A 111 -4.62 6.79 -16.82
CA SER A 111 -5.80 7.49 -16.32
C SER A 111 -5.72 7.63 -14.79
N GLY A 112 -5.94 8.83 -14.28
CA GLY A 112 -6.17 9.12 -12.86
C GLY A 112 -7.63 9.44 -12.60
N TYR A 113 -7.91 10.65 -12.09
CA TYR A 113 -9.27 11.15 -11.94
C TYR A 113 -10.01 11.23 -13.26
N ARG A 114 -11.31 10.96 -13.21
CA ARG A 114 -12.21 11.05 -14.36
C ARG A 114 -13.47 11.79 -13.97
N ALA A 115 -13.69 12.95 -14.55
CA ALA A 115 -14.90 13.73 -14.31
C ALA A 115 -16.16 12.93 -14.69
N PRO A 116 -17.29 13.10 -13.98
CA PRO A 116 -18.55 12.43 -14.32
C PRO A 116 -18.98 12.62 -15.76
N SER A 117 -18.77 13.84 -16.32
CA SER A 117 -19.05 14.16 -17.72
C SER A 117 -18.18 13.36 -18.70
N THR A 118 -16.89 13.16 -18.40
CA THR A 118 -15.99 12.30 -19.18
C THR A 118 -16.43 10.84 -19.09
N ASN A 119 -16.81 10.35 -17.89
CA ASN A 119 -17.30 9.00 -17.72
C ASN A 119 -18.57 8.74 -18.54
N GLY A 120 -19.52 9.68 -18.51
CA GLY A 120 -20.75 9.63 -19.33
C GLY A 120 -20.45 9.60 -20.82
N MET A 121 -19.54 10.45 -21.30
CA MET A 121 -19.11 10.48 -22.71
C MET A 121 -18.48 9.13 -23.12
N LEU A 122 -17.59 8.55 -22.31
CA LEU A 122 -16.95 7.27 -22.61
C LEU A 122 -17.99 6.14 -22.71
N ARG A 123 -18.99 6.12 -21.82
CA ARG A 123 -20.09 5.15 -21.89
C ARG A 123 -20.91 5.31 -23.18
N ALA A 124 -21.24 6.55 -23.53
CA ALA A 124 -22.02 6.83 -24.74
C ALA A 124 -21.26 6.49 -26.04
N THR A 125 -19.92 6.47 -26.01
CA THR A 125 -19.07 6.13 -27.17
C THR A 125 -18.64 4.65 -27.19
N GLY A 126 -19.26 3.80 -26.39
CA GLY A 126 -19.04 2.34 -26.44
C GLY A 126 -17.81 1.87 -25.68
N HIS A 127 -17.19 2.72 -24.88
CA HIS A 127 -16.17 2.27 -23.94
C HIS A 127 -16.82 1.54 -22.76
N HIS A 128 -16.34 0.35 -22.45
CA HIS A 128 -16.84 -0.48 -21.35
C HIS A 128 -16.39 0.08 -19.99
N VAL A 129 -16.87 1.27 -19.62
CA VAL A 129 -16.60 1.87 -18.29
C VAL A 129 -17.83 1.75 -17.39
N ALA A 130 -17.59 1.49 -16.11
CA ALA A 130 -18.65 1.36 -15.11
C ALA A 130 -19.40 2.70 -14.95
N GLU A 131 -20.68 2.64 -14.63
CA GLU A 131 -21.50 3.81 -14.33
C GLU A 131 -20.99 4.54 -13.09
N HIS A 132 -20.71 3.77 -12.03
CA HIS A 132 -20.10 4.24 -10.80
C HIS A 132 -18.63 3.81 -10.80
N SER A 133 -17.79 4.60 -11.47
CA SER A 133 -16.36 4.31 -11.61
C SER A 133 -15.57 4.87 -10.43
N GLN A 134 -14.67 4.09 -9.85
CA GLN A 134 -13.76 4.54 -8.79
C GLN A 134 -12.84 5.68 -9.24
N HIS A 135 -12.61 5.85 -10.55
CA HIS A 135 -11.92 7.02 -11.09
C HIS A 135 -12.65 8.35 -10.81
N MET A 136 -13.99 8.33 -10.74
CA MET A 136 -14.78 9.53 -10.46
C MET A 136 -14.68 10.00 -9.01
N GLU A 137 -14.28 9.10 -8.12
CA GLU A 137 -14.10 9.36 -6.69
C GLU A 137 -12.62 9.60 -6.31
N GLY A 138 -11.70 9.60 -7.29
CA GLY A 138 -10.27 9.68 -7.03
C GLY A 138 -9.68 8.41 -6.38
N HIS A 139 -10.38 7.30 -6.43
CA HIS A 139 -10.01 6.04 -5.79
C HIS A 139 -9.39 5.02 -6.74
N ALA A 140 -9.11 5.38 -8.00
CA ALA A 140 -8.56 4.47 -9.00
C ALA A 140 -7.49 5.12 -9.86
N ILE A 141 -6.60 4.27 -10.37
CA ILE A 141 -5.55 4.66 -11.32
C ILE A 141 -5.28 3.51 -12.29
N ASP A 142 -5.10 3.88 -13.58
CA ASP A 142 -4.67 2.97 -14.63
C ASP A 142 -3.19 3.19 -14.92
N VAL A 143 -2.35 2.16 -14.75
CA VAL A 143 -0.89 2.32 -14.74
C VAL A 143 -0.14 1.19 -15.45
N ARG A 144 1.11 1.51 -15.83
CA ARG A 144 2.19 0.56 -16.09
C ARG A 144 3.32 0.82 -15.11
N LEU A 145 3.91 -0.21 -14.58
CA LEU A 145 5.12 -0.11 -13.76
C LEU A 145 6.34 -0.34 -14.67
N LYS A 146 7.24 0.62 -14.71
CA LYS A 146 8.47 0.51 -15.49
C LYS A 146 9.31 -0.68 -14.99
N ASP A 147 9.90 -1.41 -15.90
CA ASP A 147 10.75 -2.56 -15.63
C ASP A 147 10.06 -3.75 -14.91
N CYS A 148 8.73 -3.74 -14.83
CA CYS A 148 7.92 -4.85 -14.32
C CYS A 148 6.98 -5.35 -15.44
N PRO A 149 7.02 -6.65 -15.80
CA PRO A 149 6.08 -7.20 -16.78
C PRO A 149 4.63 -6.98 -16.37
N LEU A 150 3.77 -6.59 -17.31
CA LEU A 150 2.37 -6.25 -17.03
C LEU A 150 1.62 -7.38 -16.33
N ALA A 151 1.83 -8.63 -16.78
CA ALA A 151 1.24 -9.81 -16.15
C ALA A 151 1.70 -9.96 -14.69
N ARG A 152 2.98 -9.69 -14.41
CA ARG A 152 3.52 -9.75 -13.05
C ARG A 152 2.93 -8.66 -12.15
N LEU A 153 2.80 -7.43 -12.65
CA LEU A 153 2.12 -6.35 -11.92
C LEU A 153 0.67 -6.74 -11.58
N HIS A 154 -0.05 -7.33 -12.54
CA HIS A 154 -1.41 -7.82 -12.34
C HIS A 154 -1.49 -8.91 -11.27
N GLU A 155 -0.64 -9.93 -11.31
CA GLU A 155 -0.57 -10.99 -10.29
C GLU A 155 -0.33 -10.43 -8.88
N LEU A 156 0.62 -9.50 -8.75
CA LEU A 156 0.94 -8.84 -7.48
C LEU A 156 -0.25 -8.02 -6.95
N ALA A 157 -0.93 -7.28 -7.84
CA ALA A 157 -2.11 -6.49 -7.47
C ALA A 157 -3.26 -7.40 -6.98
N LEU A 158 -3.49 -8.55 -7.63
CA LEU A 158 -4.46 -9.54 -7.18
C LEU A 158 -4.09 -10.12 -5.80
N ALA A 159 -2.82 -10.48 -5.61
CA ALA A 159 -2.33 -11.05 -4.36
C ALA A 159 -2.42 -10.06 -3.18
N ALA A 160 -2.24 -8.78 -3.44
CA ALA A 160 -2.32 -7.72 -2.43
C ALA A 160 -3.74 -7.54 -1.84
N ARG A 161 -4.82 -7.88 -2.57
CA ARG A 161 -6.23 -7.82 -2.13
C ARG A 161 -6.64 -6.47 -1.52
N ARG A 162 -6.13 -5.36 -2.06
CA ARG A 162 -6.39 -4.01 -1.51
C ARG A 162 -7.56 -3.27 -2.16
N GLY A 163 -8.14 -3.82 -3.23
CA GLY A 163 -9.25 -3.21 -3.95
C GLY A 163 -9.55 -3.94 -5.26
N GLY A 164 -10.14 -3.22 -6.21
CA GLY A 164 -10.39 -3.74 -7.55
C GLY A 164 -9.13 -3.79 -8.39
N VAL A 165 -9.01 -4.83 -9.21
CA VAL A 165 -7.91 -5.03 -10.15
C VAL A 165 -8.47 -5.37 -11.52
N GLY A 166 -8.16 -4.55 -12.52
CA GLY A 166 -8.50 -4.77 -13.93
C GLY A 166 -7.26 -5.04 -14.76
N TYR A 167 -7.31 -6.05 -15.61
CA TYR A 167 -6.21 -6.40 -16.51
C TYR A 167 -6.56 -6.06 -17.95
N TYR A 168 -5.77 -5.20 -18.58
CA TYR A 168 -5.98 -4.70 -19.94
C TYR A 168 -4.75 -4.97 -20.82
N PRO A 169 -4.51 -6.24 -21.19
CA PRO A 169 -3.27 -6.63 -21.88
C PRO A 169 -3.10 -5.97 -23.25
N ARG A 170 -4.20 -5.75 -24.01
CA ARG A 170 -4.16 -5.09 -25.32
C ARG A 170 -3.84 -3.61 -25.22
N SER A 171 -4.38 -2.93 -24.20
CA SER A 171 -4.11 -1.53 -23.91
C SER A 171 -2.86 -1.33 -23.06
N ASN A 172 -2.24 -2.44 -22.66
CA ASN A 172 -1.00 -2.49 -21.90
C ASN A 172 -1.05 -1.68 -20.59
N PHE A 173 -2.05 -1.92 -19.72
CA PHE A 173 -2.12 -1.35 -18.38
C PHE A 173 -2.84 -2.26 -17.40
N VAL A 174 -2.64 -2.00 -16.12
CA VAL A 174 -3.39 -2.56 -15.00
C VAL A 174 -4.16 -1.43 -14.32
N HIS A 175 -5.44 -1.64 -14.09
CA HIS A 175 -6.26 -0.83 -13.21
C HIS A 175 -6.09 -1.30 -11.77
N VAL A 176 -5.88 -0.37 -10.84
CA VAL A 176 -5.95 -0.63 -9.41
C VAL A 176 -6.82 0.42 -8.73
N ASP A 177 -7.60 -0.01 -7.73
CA ASP A 177 -8.40 0.91 -6.92
C ASP A 177 -8.40 0.54 -5.43
N THR A 178 -8.89 1.44 -4.57
CA THR A 178 -9.01 1.23 -3.13
C THR A 178 -10.42 0.86 -2.68
N GLY A 179 -11.30 0.49 -3.62
CA GLY A 179 -12.65 0.06 -3.34
C GLY A 179 -12.73 -1.40 -2.88
N ARG A 180 -13.89 -2.01 -3.03
CA ARG A 180 -14.07 -3.44 -2.67
C ARG A 180 -13.17 -4.34 -3.52
N VAL A 181 -12.66 -5.42 -2.94
CA VAL A 181 -11.85 -6.42 -3.63
C VAL A 181 -12.69 -7.11 -4.71
N ARG A 182 -12.25 -7.00 -5.96
CA ARG A 182 -12.82 -7.62 -7.15
C ARG A 182 -11.77 -7.67 -8.26
N SER A 183 -11.98 -8.48 -9.28
CA SER A 183 -11.11 -8.50 -10.45
C SER A 183 -11.90 -8.71 -11.73
N TRP A 184 -11.35 -8.23 -12.84
CA TRP A 184 -11.85 -8.44 -14.19
C TRP A 184 -10.70 -8.37 -15.20
N GLN A 185 -10.95 -8.91 -16.36
CA GLN A 185 -10.04 -8.82 -17.50
C GLN A 185 -10.81 -8.30 -18.72
N ASP A 186 -10.22 -7.33 -19.41
CA ASP A 186 -10.71 -6.90 -20.71
C ASP A 186 -9.89 -7.61 -21.81
N GLU A 187 -10.50 -8.61 -22.44
CA GLU A 187 -9.91 -9.28 -23.60
C GLU A 187 -10.01 -8.41 -24.86
N GLY A 188 -10.64 -7.23 -24.74
CA GLY A 188 -10.98 -6.37 -25.88
C GLY A 188 -11.92 -7.12 -26.81
N SER A 189 -13.13 -6.62 -27.01
CA SER A 189 -13.99 -7.15 -28.05
C SER A 189 -13.20 -7.19 -29.36
N ALA A 190 -13.00 -8.38 -29.92
CA ALA A 190 -12.63 -8.48 -31.31
C ALA A 190 -13.69 -7.73 -32.07
N LYS A 191 -13.33 -6.59 -32.66
CA LYS A 191 -14.21 -5.93 -33.62
C LYS A 191 -14.39 -6.92 -34.76
N PRO A 192 -15.61 -7.32 -35.11
CA PRO A 192 -15.85 -8.19 -36.25
C PRO A 192 -15.33 -7.55 -37.54
#